data_331a6c871ee290a5e24d0de614c16393
#
_entry.id   331a6c871ee290a5e24d0de614c16393
#
_cell.length_a   1.000
_cell.length_b   1.000
_cell.length_c   1.000
_cell.angle_alpha   90.00
_cell.angle_beta   90.00
_cell.angle_gamma   90.00
#
_symmetry.space_group_name_H-M   'P 1'
#
loop_
_entity.id
_entity.type
_entity.pdbx_description
1 polymer ?
#
loop_
_entity_poly.entity_id
_entity_poly.type
_entity_poly.pdbx_seq_one_letter_code
_entity_poly.pdbx_strand_id
1 'polypeptide(L)'
;MAIEFINLKKQYDLLRKDIDRAIKNVLSHGKYILGPEVKEFESDLSNFLNVKHAITCANGTDALLLALMALDVKNKDAIFIPSFTFASTAEVIPYTNATPFFVDCDPDTFNMDITSLERTINFSRRQGFEPSVIIPVDLFGLAADYKNIKELANRENIRIIGDSAQGFGSKIHGKYSSEFCDIVTTSFFPAKPLGCYGDGGAIFTNDNNLADDLL
;
A
#
# COMPACT_ATOMS: atom_id res chain seq x y z
N MET A 1 -21.08 -19.48 22.76
CA MET A 1 -20.08 -19.64 21.70
C MET A 1 -19.29 -18.33 21.64
N ALA A 2 -17.97 -18.38 21.75
CA ALA A 2 -17.14 -17.17 21.56
C ALA A 2 -17.14 -16.81 20.07
N ILE A 3 -17.32 -15.55 19.75
CA ILE A 3 -17.19 -15.03 18.38
C ILE A 3 -15.70 -14.73 18.17
N GLU A 4 -15.09 -15.42 17.21
CA GLU A 4 -13.71 -15.15 16.82
C GLU A 4 -13.65 -13.89 15.93
N PHE A 5 -12.68 -13.02 16.19
CA PHE A 5 -12.49 -11.82 15.41
C PHE A 5 -12.11 -12.14 13.95
N ILE A 6 -11.26 -13.16 13.75
CA ILE A 6 -10.89 -13.70 12.44
C ILE A 6 -10.84 -15.22 12.55
N ASN A 7 -11.46 -15.94 11.61
CA ASN A 7 -11.46 -17.40 11.56
C ASN A 7 -10.94 -17.91 10.21
N LEU A 8 -9.62 -17.94 10.06
CA LEU A 8 -8.94 -18.41 8.84
C LEU A 8 -9.21 -19.90 8.56
N LYS A 9 -9.40 -20.70 9.64
CA LYS A 9 -9.72 -22.12 9.47
C LYS A 9 -11.09 -22.30 8.80
N LYS A 10 -12.10 -21.53 9.17
CA LYS A 10 -13.41 -21.56 8.53
C LYS A 10 -13.35 -21.13 7.08
N GLN A 11 -12.54 -20.11 6.76
CA GLN A 11 -12.28 -19.69 5.38
C GLN A 11 -11.69 -20.84 4.56
N TYR A 12 -10.65 -21.50 5.08
CA TYR A 12 -10.07 -22.67 4.43
C TYR A 12 -11.08 -23.79 4.22
N ASP A 13 -11.88 -24.14 5.25
CA ASP A 13 -12.89 -25.20 5.12
C ASP A 13 -13.89 -24.93 3.99
N LEU A 14 -14.25 -23.65 3.76
CA LEU A 14 -15.13 -23.23 2.67
C LEU A 14 -14.47 -23.33 1.28
N LEU A 15 -13.20 -22.98 1.18
CA LEU A 15 -12.44 -22.88 -0.10
C LEU A 15 -11.51 -24.07 -0.32
N ARG A 16 -11.55 -25.08 0.53
CA ARG A 16 -10.59 -26.17 0.62
C ARG A 16 -10.28 -26.83 -0.73
N LYS A 17 -11.31 -27.15 -1.51
CA LYS A 17 -11.13 -27.86 -2.78
C LYS A 17 -10.28 -27.06 -3.77
N ASP A 18 -10.51 -25.76 -3.85
CA ASP A 18 -9.82 -24.88 -4.78
C ASP A 18 -8.40 -24.60 -4.31
N ILE A 19 -8.20 -24.36 -3.00
CA ILE A 19 -6.89 -24.16 -2.39
C ILE A 19 -6.01 -25.41 -2.53
N ASP A 20 -6.52 -26.58 -2.14
CA ASP A 20 -5.77 -27.83 -2.25
C ASP A 20 -5.38 -28.13 -3.71
N ARG A 21 -6.25 -27.81 -4.67
CA ARG A 21 -5.97 -27.94 -6.12
C ARG A 21 -4.87 -26.98 -6.54
N ALA A 22 -4.95 -25.69 -6.17
CA ALA A 22 -3.95 -24.70 -6.52
C ALA A 22 -2.56 -25.07 -5.97
N ILE A 23 -2.48 -25.46 -4.70
CA ILE A 23 -1.22 -25.91 -4.09
C ILE A 23 -0.64 -27.14 -4.84
N LYS A 24 -1.47 -28.13 -5.14
CA LYS A 24 -1.03 -29.32 -5.89
C LYS A 24 -0.52 -28.98 -7.29
N ASN A 25 -1.12 -28.01 -7.97
CA ASN A 25 -0.65 -27.57 -9.27
C ASN A 25 0.77 -27.00 -9.19
N VAL A 26 1.03 -26.09 -8.24
CA VAL A 26 2.37 -25.52 -8.00
C VAL A 26 3.39 -26.62 -7.70
N LEU A 27 3.04 -27.56 -6.80
CA LEU A 27 3.92 -28.68 -6.44
C LEU A 27 4.20 -29.60 -7.64
N SER A 28 3.23 -29.78 -8.56
CA SER A 28 3.36 -30.67 -9.71
C SER A 28 4.35 -30.17 -10.76
N HIS A 29 4.43 -28.87 -10.99
CA HIS A 29 5.38 -28.30 -11.97
C HIS A 29 6.68 -27.80 -11.34
N GLY A 30 6.74 -27.57 -10.03
CA GLY A 30 7.95 -27.21 -9.28
C GLY A 30 8.54 -25.82 -9.57
N LYS A 31 7.83 -24.93 -10.24
CA LYS A 31 8.27 -23.56 -10.53
C LYS A 31 7.83 -22.63 -9.39
N TYR A 32 8.57 -22.66 -8.29
CA TYR A 32 8.17 -21.97 -7.04
C TYR A 32 8.48 -20.48 -7.01
N ILE A 33 9.48 -20.02 -7.79
CA ILE A 33 9.91 -18.62 -7.79
C ILE A 33 9.42 -17.98 -9.11
N LEU A 34 8.64 -16.91 -8.99
CA LEU A 34 8.05 -16.18 -10.12
C LEU A 34 7.37 -17.12 -11.13
N GLY A 35 6.64 -18.10 -10.61
CA GLY A 35 5.94 -19.12 -11.39
C GLY A 35 4.76 -18.55 -12.19
N PRO A 36 4.09 -19.40 -12.98
CA PRO A 36 2.96 -18.96 -13.79
C PRO A 36 1.83 -18.38 -12.96
N GLU A 37 1.59 -18.88 -11.75
CA GLU A 37 0.55 -18.39 -10.83
C GLU A 37 0.81 -16.97 -10.35
N VAL A 38 2.08 -16.58 -10.19
CA VAL A 38 2.44 -15.20 -9.83
C VAL A 38 2.05 -14.25 -10.97
N LYS A 39 2.39 -14.58 -12.22
CA LYS A 39 2.05 -13.76 -13.38
C LYS A 39 0.55 -13.64 -13.60
N GLU A 40 -0.18 -14.76 -13.42
CA GLU A 40 -1.64 -14.75 -13.50
C GLU A 40 -2.25 -13.85 -12.40
N PHE A 41 -1.76 -13.99 -11.18
CA PHE A 41 -2.21 -13.17 -10.06
C PHE A 41 -1.93 -11.67 -10.28
N GLU A 42 -0.74 -11.30 -10.75
CA GLU A 42 -0.40 -9.91 -11.09
C GLU A 42 -1.32 -9.36 -12.19
N SER A 43 -1.64 -10.18 -13.21
CA SER A 43 -2.61 -9.82 -14.25
C SER A 43 -4.01 -9.60 -13.67
N ASP A 44 -4.48 -10.49 -12.79
CA ASP A 44 -5.78 -10.38 -12.14
C ASP A 44 -5.87 -9.13 -11.25
N LEU A 45 -4.82 -8.85 -10.49
CA LEU A 45 -4.72 -7.65 -9.66
C LEU A 45 -4.76 -6.37 -10.51
N SER A 46 -4.01 -6.34 -11.62
CA SER A 46 -4.00 -5.21 -12.56
C SER A 46 -5.39 -4.97 -13.16
N ASN A 47 -6.06 -6.03 -13.58
CA ASN A 47 -7.42 -5.95 -14.12
C ASN A 47 -8.42 -5.48 -13.07
N PHE A 48 -8.34 -6.01 -11.82
CA PHE A 48 -9.25 -5.66 -10.73
C PHE A 48 -9.15 -4.18 -10.35
N LEU A 49 -7.94 -3.64 -10.24
CA LEU A 49 -7.70 -2.24 -9.87
C LEU A 49 -7.69 -1.28 -11.07
N ASN A 50 -7.80 -1.81 -12.29
CA ASN A 50 -7.68 -1.04 -13.53
C ASN A 50 -6.37 -0.23 -13.59
N VAL A 51 -5.24 -0.89 -13.31
CA VAL A 51 -3.89 -0.32 -13.37
C VAL A 51 -3.05 -1.03 -14.43
N LYS A 52 -1.99 -0.39 -14.91
CA LYS A 52 -1.11 -0.99 -15.91
C LYS A 52 -0.19 -2.07 -15.33
N HIS A 53 0.32 -1.84 -14.13
CA HIS A 53 1.33 -2.69 -13.51
C HIS A 53 0.92 -3.10 -12.12
N ALA A 54 1.03 -4.39 -11.83
CA ALA A 54 0.98 -5.00 -10.52
C ALA A 54 2.23 -5.85 -10.35
N ILE A 55 3.01 -5.60 -9.31
CA ILE A 55 4.27 -6.25 -9.02
C ILE A 55 4.18 -6.84 -7.63
N THR A 56 4.30 -8.16 -7.51
CA THR A 56 4.23 -8.85 -6.22
C THR A 56 5.57 -8.81 -5.49
N CYS A 57 5.52 -8.80 -4.18
CA CYS A 57 6.69 -8.80 -3.30
C CYS A 57 6.45 -9.63 -2.04
N ALA A 58 7.44 -9.70 -1.16
CA ALA A 58 7.43 -10.60 -0.02
C ALA A 58 6.35 -10.28 1.03
N ASN A 59 6.02 -9.00 1.24
CA ASN A 59 5.02 -8.54 2.21
C ASN A 59 4.68 -7.06 2.00
N GLY A 60 3.70 -6.54 2.75
CA GLY A 60 3.30 -5.14 2.65
C GLY A 60 4.34 -4.14 3.15
N THR A 61 5.19 -4.52 4.10
CA THR A 61 6.31 -3.68 4.59
C THR A 61 7.34 -3.48 3.49
N ASP A 62 7.73 -4.57 2.81
CA ASP A 62 8.64 -4.50 1.67
C ASP A 62 8.01 -3.71 0.51
N ALA A 63 6.70 -3.84 0.28
CA ALA A 63 6.00 -3.04 -0.72
C ALA A 63 6.18 -1.53 -0.50
N LEU A 64 6.03 -1.06 0.75
CA LEU A 64 6.24 0.34 1.11
C LEU A 64 7.70 0.77 0.93
N LEU A 65 8.66 -0.07 1.38
CA LEU A 65 10.08 0.22 1.22
C LEU A 65 10.49 0.31 -0.26
N LEU A 66 10.10 -0.67 -1.06
CA LEU A 66 10.36 -0.69 -2.50
C LEU A 66 9.73 0.51 -3.21
N ALA A 67 8.52 0.93 -2.82
CA ALA A 67 7.88 2.13 -3.37
C ALA A 67 8.68 3.41 -3.06
N LEU A 68 9.20 3.55 -1.83
CA LEU A 68 10.07 4.67 -1.47
C LEU A 68 11.40 4.65 -2.25
N MET A 69 11.98 3.46 -2.44
CA MET A 69 13.20 3.29 -3.24
C MET A 69 12.99 3.65 -4.71
N ALA A 70 11.89 3.21 -5.32
CA ALA A 70 11.54 3.54 -6.71
C ALA A 70 11.29 5.04 -6.92
N LEU A 71 10.86 5.77 -5.89
CA LEU A 71 10.75 7.22 -5.90
C LEU A 71 12.09 7.94 -5.64
N ASP A 72 13.20 7.21 -5.50
CA ASP A 72 14.55 7.72 -5.23
C ASP A 72 14.60 8.66 -4.01
N VAL A 73 13.86 8.29 -2.95
CA VAL A 73 13.78 9.04 -1.69
C VAL A 73 15.16 9.10 -1.01
N LYS A 74 15.54 10.28 -0.51
CA LYS A 74 16.89 10.59 -0.06
C LYS A 74 16.96 11.21 1.34
N ASN A 75 18.16 11.39 1.81
CA ASN A 75 18.44 12.19 3.01
C ASN A 75 17.85 13.61 2.85
N LYS A 76 17.23 14.13 3.91
CA LYS A 76 16.48 15.37 3.99
C LYS A 76 15.12 15.38 3.30
N ASP A 77 14.70 14.30 2.66
CA ASP A 77 13.31 14.19 2.22
C ASP A 77 12.39 14.03 3.44
N ALA A 78 11.30 14.79 3.42
CA ALA A 78 10.22 14.69 4.40
C ALA A 78 9.13 13.76 3.85
N ILE A 79 8.81 12.72 4.60
CA ILE A 79 7.76 11.77 4.28
C ILE A 79 6.62 11.94 5.26
N PHE A 80 5.43 12.31 4.75
CA PHE A 80 4.26 12.61 5.57
C PHE A 80 3.38 11.38 5.75
N ILE A 81 3.16 10.97 6.98
CA ILE A 81 2.42 9.76 7.34
C ILE A 81 1.39 10.07 8.43
N PRO A 82 0.25 9.35 8.50
CA PRO A 82 -0.68 9.52 9.62
C PRO A 82 -0.04 9.06 10.92
N SER A 83 -0.34 9.77 12.02
CA SER A 83 0.13 9.42 13.37
C SER A 83 -0.53 8.17 13.92
N PHE A 84 -1.66 7.76 13.34
CA PHE A 84 -2.40 6.56 13.70
C PHE A 84 -2.48 5.60 12.52
N THR A 85 -1.57 4.64 12.49
CA THR A 85 -1.45 3.59 11.47
C THR A 85 -0.70 2.38 12.02
N PHE A 86 -0.54 1.35 11.22
CA PHE A 86 0.36 0.25 11.51
C PHE A 86 1.83 0.71 11.41
N ALA A 87 2.69 0.18 12.29
CA ALA A 87 4.08 0.65 12.44
C ALA A 87 4.89 0.63 11.14
N SER A 88 4.63 -0.31 10.22
CA SER A 88 5.36 -0.44 8.95
C SER A 88 5.35 0.84 8.12
N THR A 89 4.25 1.61 8.13
CA THR A 89 4.17 2.89 7.39
C THR A 89 5.25 3.88 7.83
N ALA A 90 5.65 3.82 9.11
CA ALA A 90 6.70 4.68 9.68
C ALA A 90 8.10 4.04 9.61
N GLU A 91 8.21 2.76 9.98
CA GLU A 91 9.51 2.10 10.20
C GLU A 91 10.32 1.87 8.92
N VAL A 92 9.67 1.85 7.75
CA VAL A 92 10.38 1.71 6.46
C VAL A 92 11.13 2.98 6.06
N ILE A 93 10.70 4.16 6.52
CA ILE A 93 11.24 5.44 6.08
C ILE A 93 12.73 5.61 6.44
N PRO A 94 13.19 5.30 7.67
CA PRO A 94 14.62 5.41 8.03
C PRO A 94 15.56 4.57 7.17
N TYR A 95 15.09 3.47 6.55
CA TYR A 95 15.93 2.66 5.66
C TYR A 95 16.34 3.40 4.39
N THR A 96 15.60 4.47 4.01
CA THR A 96 15.94 5.35 2.88
C THR A 96 16.75 6.58 3.30
N ASN A 97 17.09 6.72 4.59
CA ASN A 97 17.67 7.93 5.21
C ASN A 97 16.76 9.16 5.18
N ALA A 98 15.51 9.04 4.77
CA ALA A 98 14.50 10.10 4.85
C ALA A 98 13.97 10.26 6.29
N THR A 99 13.19 11.31 6.51
CA THR A 99 12.63 11.63 7.83
C THR A 99 11.11 11.57 7.82
N PRO A 100 10.49 10.75 8.70
CA PRO A 100 9.04 10.74 8.84
C PRO A 100 8.53 12.01 9.55
N PHE A 101 7.47 12.60 9.01
CA PHE A 101 6.71 13.67 9.60
C PHE A 101 5.28 13.18 9.87
N PHE A 102 4.91 13.13 11.14
CA PHE A 102 3.61 12.64 11.55
C PHE A 102 2.54 13.70 11.37
N VAL A 103 1.44 13.30 10.75
CA VAL A 103 0.25 14.12 10.49
C VAL A 103 -0.87 13.63 11.40
N ASP A 104 -1.61 14.53 12.03
CA ASP A 104 -2.77 14.16 12.83
C ASP A 104 -3.84 13.49 11.97
N CYS A 105 -4.69 12.72 12.63
CA CYS A 105 -5.82 12.06 12.01
C CYS A 105 -7.11 12.82 12.29
N ASP A 106 -8.01 12.76 11.31
CA ASP A 106 -9.39 13.22 11.47
C ASP A 106 -10.09 12.35 12.53
N PRO A 107 -10.77 12.92 13.53
CA PRO A 107 -11.34 12.19 14.65
C PRO A 107 -12.53 11.28 14.28
N ASP A 108 -13.18 11.53 13.16
CA ASP A 108 -14.35 10.76 12.71
C ASP A 108 -13.95 9.60 11.81
N THR A 109 -12.94 9.79 10.97
CA THR A 109 -12.50 8.81 9.96
C THR A 109 -11.24 8.05 10.36
N PHE A 110 -10.45 8.59 11.27
CA PHE A 110 -9.08 8.15 11.64
C PHE A 110 -8.07 8.20 10.50
N ASN A 111 -8.45 8.67 9.33
CA ASN A 111 -7.56 8.91 8.20
C ASN A 111 -6.81 10.23 8.35
N MET A 112 -5.79 10.45 7.53
CA MET A 112 -4.95 11.64 7.55
C MET A 112 -5.77 12.93 7.42
N ASP A 113 -5.62 13.87 8.36
CA ASP A 113 -6.26 15.19 8.33
C ASP A 113 -5.55 16.13 7.36
N ILE A 114 -6.28 16.69 6.40
CA ILE A 114 -5.71 17.55 5.34
C ILE A 114 -5.16 18.85 5.90
N THR A 115 -5.81 19.44 6.88
CA THR A 115 -5.36 20.70 7.51
C THR A 115 -4.06 20.48 8.29
N SER A 116 -3.97 19.37 8.99
CA SER A 116 -2.74 18.94 9.67
C SER A 116 -1.62 18.64 8.68
N LEU A 117 -1.94 17.95 7.55
CA LEU A 117 -0.97 17.68 6.50
C LEU A 117 -0.36 18.97 5.95
N GLU A 118 -1.17 19.97 5.60
CA GLU A 118 -0.68 21.25 5.08
C GLU A 118 0.20 21.99 6.11
N ARG A 119 -0.20 21.99 7.38
CA ARG A 119 0.63 22.56 8.47
C ARG A 119 1.97 21.83 8.62
N THR A 120 1.95 20.49 8.50
CA THR A 120 3.13 19.66 8.68
C THR A 120 4.10 19.80 7.49
N ILE A 121 3.61 19.95 6.27
CA ILE A 121 4.42 20.30 5.09
C ILE A 121 5.15 21.63 5.31
N ASN A 122 4.43 22.67 5.74
CA ASN A 122 5.03 23.98 6.03
C ASN A 122 6.02 23.91 7.18
N PHE A 123 5.78 23.06 8.18
CA PHE A 123 6.69 22.84 9.30
C PHE A 123 7.98 22.17 8.84
N SER A 124 7.91 21.10 8.01
CA SER A 124 9.09 20.40 7.51
C SER A 124 10.05 21.32 6.74
N ARG A 125 9.51 22.21 5.91
CA ARG A 125 10.31 23.24 5.19
C ARG A 125 11.07 24.17 6.13
N ARG A 126 10.39 24.63 7.21
CA ARG A 126 11.05 25.48 8.23
C ARG A 126 12.16 24.75 8.99
N GLN A 127 12.10 23.42 9.07
CA GLN A 127 13.15 22.57 9.64
C GLN A 127 14.28 22.23 8.65
N GLY A 128 14.19 22.68 7.40
CA GLY A 128 15.21 22.45 6.36
C GLY A 128 15.06 21.12 5.64
N PHE A 129 13.88 20.51 5.66
CA PHE A 129 13.56 19.29 4.91
C PHE A 129 12.79 19.61 3.63
N GLU A 130 12.96 18.77 2.62
CA GLU A 130 12.25 18.85 1.35
C GLU A 130 10.99 17.96 1.38
N PRO A 131 9.78 18.51 1.25
CA PRO A 131 8.56 17.72 1.12
C PRO A 131 8.63 16.82 -0.12
N SER A 132 8.61 15.50 0.06
CA SER A 132 8.85 14.54 -1.02
C SER A 132 7.70 13.57 -1.24
N VAL A 133 7.21 12.91 -0.19
CA VAL A 133 6.18 11.89 -0.33
C VAL A 133 5.11 12.02 0.76
N ILE A 134 3.85 11.81 0.38
CA ILE A 134 2.72 11.61 1.31
C ILE A 134 2.34 10.13 1.24
N ILE A 135 2.20 9.47 2.40
CA ILE A 135 1.71 8.08 2.50
C ILE A 135 0.38 8.08 3.27
N PRO A 136 -0.75 8.35 2.61
CA PRO A 136 -2.07 8.14 3.22
C PRO A 136 -2.33 6.64 3.36
N VAL A 137 -3.09 6.28 4.39
CA VAL A 137 -3.44 4.88 4.69
C VAL A 137 -4.95 4.72 4.61
N ASP A 138 -5.42 3.67 3.93
CA ASP A 138 -6.83 3.28 3.87
C ASP A 138 -7.22 2.53 5.16
N LEU A 139 -7.22 3.26 6.28
CA LEU A 139 -7.33 2.67 7.62
C LEU A 139 -8.70 2.01 7.81
N PHE A 140 -8.70 0.80 8.37
CA PHE A 140 -9.90 -0.01 8.64
C PHE A 140 -10.77 -0.28 7.40
N GLY A 141 -10.22 -0.12 6.19
CA GLY A 141 -10.94 -0.31 4.93
C GLY A 141 -11.63 0.94 4.39
N LEU A 142 -11.50 2.07 5.08
CA LEU A 142 -11.99 3.36 4.61
C LEU A 142 -10.91 4.06 3.79
N ALA A 143 -11.19 4.29 2.50
CA ALA A 143 -10.27 5.02 1.62
C ALA A 143 -9.98 6.42 2.20
N ALA A 144 -8.71 6.81 2.17
CA ALA A 144 -8.29 8.16 2.57
C ALA A 144 -8.92 9.23 1.66
N ASP A 145 -8.90 10.49 2.08
CA ASP A 145 -9.40 11.61 1.26
C ASP A 145 -8.44 11.92 0.10
N TYR A 146 -8.29 10.95 -0.79
CA TYR A 146 -7.36 11.03 -1.92
C TYR A 146 -7.60 12.23 -2.83
N LYS A 147 -8.84 12.73 -2.92
CA LYS A 147 -9.14 13.90 -3.75
C LYS A 147 -8.40 15.13 -3.21
N ASN A 148 -8.60 15.46 -1.95
CA ASN A 148 -7.98 16.63 -1.33
C ASN A 148 -6.47 16.43 -1.14
N ILE A 149 -6.01 15.20 -0.84
CA ILE A 149 -4.59 14.86 -0.80
C ILE A 149 -3.93 15.11 -2.18
N LYS A 150 -4.55 14.67 -3.27
CA LYS A 150 -4.01 14.84 -4.64
C LYS A 150 -3.97 16.32 -5.04
N GLU A 151 -4.99 17.11 -4.70
CA GLU A 151 -5.01 18.54 -4.95
C GLU A 151 -3.85 19.24 -4.22
N LEU A 152 -3.63 18.89 -2.94
CA LEU A 152 -2.52 19.41 -2.14
C LEU A 152 -1.16 18.95 -2.69
N ALA A 153 -1.01 17.67 -2.97
CA ALA A 153 0.23 17.08 -3.50
C ALA A 153 0.64 17.72 -4.83
N ASN A 154 -0.31 17.95 -5.74
CA ASN A 154 -0.06 18.61 -7.01
C ASN A 154 0.39 20.08 -6.82
N ARG A 155 -0.25 20.83 -5.89
CA ARG A 155 0.13 22.21 -5.58
C ARG A 155 1.54 22.31 -5.01
N GLU A 156 1.91 21.33 -4.19
CA GLU A 156 3.18 21.30 -3.45
C GLU A 156 4.30 20.52 -4.19
N ASN A 157 3.97 19.89 -5.34
CA ASN A 157 4.84 19.00 -6.12
C ASN A 157 5.37 17.80 -5.29
N ILE A 158 4.47 17.13 -4.56
CA ILE A 158 4.77 15.98 -3.69
C ILE A 158 4.18 14.72 -4.31
N ARG A 159 4.88 13.59 -4.22
CA ARG A 159 4.42 12.27 -4.68
C ARG A 159 3.49 11.61 -3.65
N ILE A 160 2.66 10.66 -4.10
CA ILE A 160 1.73 9.94 -3.23
C ILE A 160 1.96 8.45 -3.34
N ILE A 161 2.20 7.79 -2.20
CA ILE A 161 2.14 6.33 -2.05
C ILE A 161 0.89 5.99 -1.25
N GLY A 162 -0.12 5.37 -1.86
CA GLY A 162 -1.31 4.91 -1.14
C GLY A 162 -1.05 3.59 -0.41
N ASP A 163 -1.15 3.57 0.92
CA ASP A 163 -1.09 2.33 1.69
C ASP A 163 -2.49 1.72 1.82
N SER A 164 -2.82 0.79 0.92
CA SER A 164 -4.10 0.06 0.90
C SER A 164 -4.03 -1.30 1.58
N ALA A 165 -3.06 -1.53 2.49
CA ALA A 165 -2.93 -2.81 3.19
C ALA A 165 -4.17 -3.20 4.01
N GLN A 166 -4.98 -2.24 4.45
CA GLN A 166 -6.24 -2.49 5.16
C GLN A 166 -7.47 -2.20 4.29
N GLY A 167 -7.29 -1.53 3.15
CA GLY A 167 -8.37 -1.05 2.29
C GLY A 167 -8.29 -1.56 0.86
N PHE A 168 -7.63 -2.71 0.59
CA PHE A 168 -7.55 -3.25 -0.76
C PHE A 168 -8.95 -3.39 -1.40
N GLY A 169 -9.14 -2.73 -2.55
CA GLY A 169 -10.42 -2.69 -3.26
C GLY A 169 -11.40 -1.62 -2.77
N SER A 170 -11.04 -0.81 -1.75
CA SER A 170 -11.85 0.34 -1.33
C SER A 170 -11.91 1.42 -2.42
N LYS A 171 -13.00 2.18 -2.41
CA LYS A 171 -13.22 3.26 -3.39
C LYS A 171 -13.68 4.54 -2.71
N ILE A 172 -13.19 5.66 -3.20
CA ILE A 172 -13.71 6.99 -2.89
C ILE A 172 -14.28 7.62 -4.16
N HIS A 173 -15.51 8.10 -4.12
CA HIS A 173 -16.24 8.64 -5.29
C HIS A 173 -16.24 7.68 -6.51
N GLY A 174 -16.31 6.36 -6.25
CA GLY A 174 -16.31 5.32 -7.28
C GLY A 174 -14.95 4.98 -7.88
N LYS A 175 -13.87 5.60 -7.41
CA LYS A 175 -12.50 5.45 -7.89
C LYS A 175 -11.63 4.72 -6.88
N TYR A 176 -10.70 3.89 -7.36
CA TYR A 176 -9.66 3.27 -6.54
C TYR A 176 -8.56 4.29 -6.17
N SER A 177 -7.82 4.02 -5.09
CA SER A 177 -6.65 4.81 -4.68
C SER A 177 -5.61 4.97 -5.80
N SER A 178 -5.48 3.95 -6.65
CA SER A 178 -4.58 3.94 -7.83
C SER A 178 -4.85 5.02 -8.87
N GLU A 179 -6.04 5.63 -8.86
CA GLU A 179 -6.38 6.75 -9.76
C GLU A 179 -5.87 8.11 -9.22
N PHE A 180 -5.44 8.15 -7.98
CA PHE A 180 -4.97 9.37 -7.30
C PHE A 180 -3.48 9.34 -6.96
N CYS A 181 -2.91 8.15 -6.78
CA CYS A 181 -1.55 7.94 -6.31
C CYS A 181 -0.57 7.70 -7.46
N ASP A 182 0.69 7.97 -7.23
CA ASP A 182 1.79 7.57 -8.12
C ASP A 182 2.08 6.08 -7.99
N ILE A 183 2.04 5.59 -6.76
CA ILE A 183 2.18 4.18 -6.38
C ILE A 183 1.10 3.83 -5.35
N VAL A 184 0.58 2.61 -5.39
CA VAL A 184 -0.23 2.03 -4.32
C VAL A 184 0.43 0.75 -3.85
N THR A 185 0.40 0.51 -2.55
CA THR A 185 0.92 -0.72 -1.92
C THR A 185 -0.18 -1.47 -1.21
N THR A 186 -0.05 -2.79 -1.10
CA THR A 186 -0.93 -3.61 -0.28
C THR A 186 -0.19 -4.76 0.38
N SER A 187 -0.87 -5.40 1.32
CA SER A 187 -0.40 -6.57 2.06
C SER A 187 -1.38 -7.72 1.87
N PHE A 188 -0.85 -8.91 1.69
CA PHE A 188 -1.61 -10.16 1.68
C PHE A 188 -1.44 -10.98 2.96
N PHE A 189 -1.00 -10.35 4.07
CA PHE A 189 -1.00 -11.01 5.37
C PHE A 189 -2.36 -11.68 5.61
N PRO A 190 -2.43 -12.89 6.22
CA PRO A 190 -3.64 -13.71 6.26
C PRO A 190 -4.91 -13.01 6.73
N ALA A 191 -4.79 -12.02 7.62
CA ALA A 191 -5.92 -11.27 8.17
C ALA A 191 -6.35 -10.05 7.32
N LYS A 192 -5.70 -9.79 6.19
CA LYS A 192 -6.01 -8.66 5.31
C LYS A 192 -7.24 -8.93 4.44
N PRO A 193 -7.86 -7.89 3.84
CA PRO A 193 -9.04 -8.06 2.97
C PRO A 193 -8.84 -9.10 1.86
N LEU A 194 -7.65 -9.13 1.26
CA LEU A 194 -7.18 -10.19 0.38
C LEU A 194 -5.96 -10.84 1.03
N GLY A 195 -6.18 -11.89 1.83
CA GLY A 195 -5.14 -12.58 2.59
C GLY A 195 -4.67 -13.87 1.90
N CYS A 196 -3.37 -14.15 1.96
CA CYS A 196 -2.78 -15.43 1.55
C CYS A 196 -2.50 -16.33 2.76
N TYR A 197 -1.99 -17.54 2.52
CA TYR A 197 -1.58 -18.47 3.58
C TYR A 197 -0.08 -18.36 3.88
N GLY A 198 0.36 -17.17 4.19
CA GLY A 198 1.73 -16.80 4.48
C GLY A 198 1.91 -15.30 4.37
N ASP A 199 3.08 -14.84 3.99
CA ASP A 199 3.35 -13.45 3.70
C ASP A 199 3.23 -13.18 2.20
N GLY A 200 2.85 -11.95 1.87
CA GLY A 200 2.76 -11.45 0.52
C GLY A 200 2.39 -9.97 0.50
N GLY A 201 2.73 -9.32 -0.57
CA GLY A 201 2.39 -7.93 -0.83
C GLY A 201 2.39 -7.64 -2.33
N ALA A 202 1.93 -6.46 -2.71
CA ALA A 202 2.02 -5.99 -4.08
C ALA A 202 2.11 -4.46 -4.14
N ILE A 203 2.65 -4.00 -5.26
CA ILE A 203 2.84 -2.61 -5.63
C ILE A 203 2.12 -2.39 -6.96
N PHE A 204 1.40 -1.27 -7.07
CA PHE A 204 0.61 -0.92 -8.24
C PHE A 204 1.01 0.46 -8.75
N THR A 205 1.18 0.59 -10.06
CA THR A 205 1.44 1.89 -10.69
C THR A 205 0.92 1.92 -12.12
N ASN A 206 0.66 3.13 -12.62
CA ASN A 206 0.37 3.39 -14.03
C ASN A 206 1.58 3.97 -14.78
N ASP A 207 2.67 4.25 -14.08
CA ASP A 207 3.91 4.78 -14.64
C ASP A 207 4.84 3.62 -15.03
N ASN A 208 5.22 3.59 -16.32
CA ASN A 208 6.09 2.53 -16.84
C ASN A 208 7.52 2.62 -16.26
N ASN A 209 8.03 3.83 -16.01
CA ASN A 209 9.38 4.01 -15.47
C ASN A 209 9.44 3.50 -14.02
N LEU A 210 8.43 3.85 -13.21
CA LEU A 210 8.35 3.32 -11.83
C LEU A 210 8.19 1.80 -11.81
N ALA A 211 7.47 1.22 -12.77
CA ALA A 211 7.36 -0.23 -12.88
C ALA A 211 8.71 -0.88 -13.24
N ASP A 212 9.49 -0.27 -14.15
CA ASP A 212 10.82 -0.77 -14.52
C ASP A 212 11.80 -0.67 -13.35
N ASP A 213 11.71 0.37 -12.51
CA ASP A 213 12.55 0.56 -11.31
C ASP A 213 12.19 -0.44 -10.18
N LEU A 214 10.99 -1.03 -10.22
CA LEU A 214 10.49 -2.00 -9.22
C LEU A 214 10.81 -3.47 -9.60
N LEU A 215 11.23 -3.75 -10.83
CA LEU A 215 11.56 -5.10 -11.33
C LEU A 215 13.04 -5.41 -11.23
#